data_2182356eeaf108b76e7210f58965f5ab
#
_entry.id   2182356eeaf108b76e7210f58965f5ab
#
_cell.length_a   1.000
_cell.length_b   1.000
_cell.length_c   1.000
_cell.angle_alpha   90.00
_cell.angle_beta   90.00
_cell.angle_gamma   90.00
#
_symmetry.space_group_name_H-M   'P 1'
#
loop_
_entity.id
_entity.type
_entity.pdbx_description
1 polymer ?
#
loop_
_entity_poly.entity_id
_entity_poly.type
_entity_poly.pdbx_seq_one_letter_code
_entity_poly.pdbx_strand_id
1 'polypeptide(L)' 'MLFGKKEALAVKGMSCGHCEQAVEKGLAGVPGVSKVKADHVKGQVTVHYKGDSLDMDVVKQTITELGYEVQ' A
#
# COMPACT_ATOMS: atom_id res chain seq x y z
N MET A 1 -9.34 -11.98 19.20
CA MET A 1 -9.10 -11.93 18.34
C MET A 1 -8.69 -10.90 17.86
N LEU A 2 -8.00 -10.79 17.37
CA LEU A 2 -7.69 -9.83 16.96
C LEU A 2 -7.35 -9.79 15.73
N PHE A 3 -7.65 -9.07 15.10
CA PHE A 3 -7.59 -8.96 13.73
C PHE A 3 -6.65 -7.90 13.32
N GLY A 4 -6.02 -7.99 12.22
CA GLY A 4 -5.20 -6.94 11.65
C GLY A 4 -6.04 -5.74 11.28
N LYS A 5 -5.43 -4.57 11.27
CA LYS A 5 -6.05 -3.34 10.80
C LYS A 5 -5.75 -3.16 9.33
N LYS A 6 -6.53 -2.31 8.67
CA LYS A 6 -6.29 -2.00 7.27
C LYS A 6 -6.55 -0.54 6.98
N GLU A 7 -5.78 0.00 6.05
CA GLU A 7 -5.95 1.36 5.55
C GLU A 7 -6.02 1.34 4.04
N ALA A 8 -6.93 2.08 3.48
CA ALA A 8 -7.07 2.19 2.05
C ALA A 8 -6.57 3.56 1.60
N LEU A 9 -5.76 3.57 0.55
CA LEU A 9 -5.18 4.79 0.01
C LEU A 9 -5.58 4.91 -1.45
N ALA A 10 -5.90 6.12 -1.88
CA ALA A 10 -6.10 6.39 -3.29
C ALA A 10 -4.74 6.65 -3.93
N VAL A 11 -4.41 5.90 -4.97
CA VAL A 11 -3.11 5.97 -5.64
C VAL A 11 -3.33 6.15 -7.13
N LYS A 12 -2.71 7.16 -7.70
CA LYS A 12 -2.76 7.41 -9.13
C LYS A 12 -1.49 6.90 -9.80
N GLY A 13 -1.62 6.56 -11.06
CA GLY A 13 -0.48 6.13 -11.86
C GLY A 13 -0.41 4.64 -12.09
N MET A 14 -1.17 3.86 -11.34
CA MET A 14 -1.24 2.43 -11.60
C MET A 14 -2.09 2.20 -12.83
N SER A 15 -1.54 1.53 -13.83
CA SER A 15 -2.23 1.33 -15.08
C SER A 15 -2.43 -0.13 -15.46
N CYS A 16 -1.80 -1.05 -14.74
CA CYS A 16 -1.90 -2.47 -15.06
C CYS A 16 -1.51 -3.32 -13.87
N GLY A 17 -1.62 -4.65 -14.03
CA GLY A 17 -1.29 -5.57 -12.95
C GLY A 17 0.16 -5.52 -12.51
N HIS A 18 1.07 -5.14 -13.41
CA HIS A 18 2.48 -4.99 -13.02
C HIS A 18 2.66 -3.87 -12.01
N CYS A 19 1.91 -2.80 -12.16
CA CYS A 19 1.95 -1.70 -11.21
C CYS A 19 1.44 -2.15 -9.85
N GLU A 20 0.37 -2.95 -9.84
CA GLU A 20 -0.15 -3.52 -8.61
C GLU A 20 0.91 -4.34 -7.89
N GLN A 21 1.59 -5.20 -8.63
CA GLN A 21 2.63 -6.04 -8.04
C GLN A 21 3.79 -5.22 -7.51
N ALA A 22 4.19 -4.19 -8.23
CA ALA A 22 5.28 -3.32 -7.79
C ALA A 22 4.95 -2.64 -6.47
N VAL A 23 3.72 -2.13 -6.35
CA VAL A 23 3.28 -1.48 -5.12
C VAL A 23 3.20 -2.50 -3.99
N GLU A 24 2.64 -3.67 -4.27
CA GLU A 24 2.52 -4.71 -3.25
C GLU A 24 3.88 -5.15 -2.73
N LYS A 25 4.83 -5.35 -3.62
CA LYS A 25 6.18 -5.75 -3.21
C LYS A 25 6.89 -4.66 -2.44
N GLY A 26 6.76 -3.43 -2.90
CA GLY A 26 7.40 -2.31 -2.24
C GLY A 26 6.88 -2.11 -0.82
N LEU A 27 5.56 -2.16 -0.66
CA LEU A 27 4.96 -1.95 0.65
C LEU A 27 5.12 -3.14 1.57
N ALA A 28 5.28 -4.33 1.02
CA ALA A 28 5.50 -5.52 1.85
C ALA A 28 6.79 -5.42 2.66
N GLY A 29 7.73 -4.59 2.22
CA GLY A 29 8.97 -4.37 2.96
C GLY A 29 8.85 -3.36 4.08
N VAL A 30 7.71 -2.70 4.22
CA VAL A 30 7.52 -1.71 5.28
C VAL A 30 7.26 -2.43 6.60
N PRO A 31 7.97 -2.06 7.69
CA PRO A 31 7.75 -2.71 8.97
C PRO A 31 6.30 -2.56 9.44
N GLY A 32 5.74 -3.64 9.95
CA GLY A 32 4.37 -3.65 10.45
C GLY A 32 3.33 -4.03 9.42
N VAL A 33 3.68 -4.04 8.14
CA VAL A 33 2.75 -4.41 7.07
C VAL A 33 2.65 -5.94 7.02
N SER A 34 1.42 -6.45 7.04
CA SER A 34 1.21 -7.90 6.93
C SER A 34 0.78 -8.31 5.52
N LYS A 35 0.02 -7.44 4.84
CA LYS A 35 -0.44 -7.76 3.49
C LYS A 35 -0.80 -6.46 2.78
N VAL A 36 -0.58 -6.43 1.48
CA VAL A 36 -0.95 -5.29 0.65
C VAL A 36 -1.76 -5.79 -0.53
N LYS A 37 -2.83 -5.09 -0.84
CA LYS A 37 -3.61 -5.39 -2.01
C LYS A 37 -3.79 -4.11 -2.82
N ALA A 38 -3.33 -4.12 -4.06
CA ALA A 38 -3.45 -2.96 -4.95
C ALA A 38 -4.48 -3.27 -6.03
N ASP A 39 -5.24 -2.24 -6.42
CA ASP A 39 -6.27 -2.37 -7.43
C ASP A 39 -6.12 -1.20 -8.39
N HIS A 40 -5.61 -1.46 -9.59
CA HIS A 40 -5.36 -0.40 -10.56
C HIS A 40 -6.66 0.11 -11.19
N VAL A 41 -7.69 -0.70 -11.22
CA VAL A 41 -8.99 -0.30 -11.80
C VAL A 41 -9.64 0.77 -10.93
N LYS A 42 -9.60 0.57 -9.61
CA LYS A 42 -10.16 1.53 -8.66
C LYS A 42 -9.16 2.61 -8.26
N GLY A 43 -7.90 2.44 -8.60
CA GLY A 43 -6.86 3.36 -8.16
C GLY A 43 -6.68 3.35 -6.65
N GLN A 44 -6.74 2.18 -6.04
CA GLN A 44 -6.76 2.05 -4.60
C GLN A 44 -5.78 0.99 -4.12
N VAL A 45 -5.12 1.28 -3.02
CA VAL A 45 -4.21 0.33 -2.38
C VAL A 45 -4.69 0.14 -0.95
N THR A 46 -4.89 -1.11 -0.57
CA THR A 46 -5.27 -1.46 0.79
C THR A 46 -4.07 -2.10 1.48
N VAL A 47 -3.67 -1.53 2.61
CA VAL A 47 -2.54 -2.03 3.39
C VAL A 47 -3.09 -2.65 4.66
N HIS A 48 -2.81 -3.92 4.85
CA HIS A 48 -3.16 -4.63 6.08
C HIS A 48 -1.94 -4.63 6.99
N TYR A 49 -2.11 -4.31 8.25
CA TYR A 49 -1.00 -4.21 9.18
C TYR A 49 -1.39 -4.72 10.56
N LYS A 50 -0.39 -5.02 11.35
CA LYS A 50 -0.57 -5.49 12.72
C LYS A 50 -0.07 -4.44 13.69
N GLY A 51 -0.74 -4.35 14.84
CA GLY A 51 -0.32 -3.43 15.87
C GLY A 51 -0.83 -2.02 15.62
N ASP A 52 -0.31 -1.08 16.38
CA ASP A 52 -0.82 0.28 16.36
C ASP A 52 0.09 1.27 15.67
N SER A 53 1.19 0.81 15.12
CA SER A 53 2.23 1.73 14.72
C SER A 53 2.63 1.64 13.26
N LEU A 54 1.67 1.48 12.38
CA LEU A 54 1.97 1.62 10.97
C LEU A 54 2.25 3.09 10.67
N ASP A 55 3.42 3.35 10.10
CA ASP A 55 3.80 4.70 9.74
C ASP A 55 3.30 5.00 8.33
N MET A 56 2.19 5.74 8.25
CA MET A 56 1.59 6.06 6.97
C MET A 56 2.48 6.96 6.12
N ASP A 57 3.33 7.76 6.74
CA ASP A 57 4.26 8.59 5.98
C ASP A 57 5.26 7.73 5.22
N VAL A 58 5.74 6.65 5.84
CA VAL A 58 6.64 5.70 5.17
C VAL A 58 5.91 5.00 4.03
N VAL A 59 4.66 4.62 4.25
CA VAL A 59 3.87 3.98 3.21
C VAL A 59 3.70 4.91 2.02
N LYS A 60 3.32 6.15 2.27
CA LYS A 60 3.13 7.13 1.20
C LYS A 60 4.43 7.43 0.48
N GLN A 61 5.51 7.58 1.23
CA GLN A 61 6.82 7.83 0.63
C GLN A 61 7.25 6.67 -0.26
N THR A 62 7.03 5.44 0.18
CA THR A 62 7.39 4.27 -0.61
C THR A 62 6.62 4.25 -1.92
N ILE A 63 5.33 4.55 -1.89
CA ILE A 63 4.53 4.59 -3.11
C ILE A 63 5.04 5.68 -4.04
N THR A 64 5.36 6.84 -3.49
CA THR A 64 5.88 7.96 -4.28
C THR A 64 7.21 7.60 -4.93
N GLU A 65 8.08 6.92 -4.19
CA GLU A 65 9.38 6.50 -4.72
C GLU A 65 9.25 5.48 -5.84
N LEU A 66 8.17 4.72 -5.84
CA LEU A 66 7.91 3.76 -6.91
C LEU A 66 7.41 4.45 -8.19
N GLY A 67 7.13 5.74 -8.11
CA GLY A 67 6.69 6.49 -9.29
C GLY A 67 5.19 6.73 -9.35
N TYR A 68 4.47 6.43 -8.27
CA TYR A 68 3.02 6.63 -8.23
C TYR A 68 2.67 7.78 -7.32
N GLU A 69 1.43 8.24 -7.39
CA GLU A 69 1.00 9.40 -6.66
C GLU A 69 -0.07 9.02 -5.65
N VAL A 70 0.15 9.36 -4.38
CA VAL A 70 -0.81 9.10 -3.32
C VAL A 70 -1.67 10.34 -3.12
N GLN A 71 -2.96 10.12 -3.07
CA GLN A 71 -3.91 11.20 -2.87
C GLN A 71 -4.10 11.52 -1.41
#